data_17ec78512dfd5593cbdf934743de6bf3
#
_entry.id   17ec78512dfd5593cbdf934743de6bf3
#
_cell.length_a   1.000
_cell.length_b   1.000
_cell.length_c   1.000
_cell.angle_alpha   90.00
_cell.angle_beta   90.00
_cell.angle_gamma   90.00
#
_symmetry.space_group_name_H-M   'P 1'
#
loop_
_entity.id
_entity.type
_entity.pdbx_description
1 polymer ?
#
loop_
_entity_poly.entity_id
_entity_poly.type
_entity_poly.pdbx_seq_one_letter_code
_entity_poly.pdbx_strand_id
1 'polypeptide(L)'
;MPRFQHGSVEIAFLDEGEGQPIILVHGFASTKEVNWVQPGWVATLARAGRRVIALDNRGHGESAKLYDPADYHTDTMAGDVLALMDHLRLDRGDAMGYSMGARICAFLAVKKPGRVRSLILGGLGIHLVDGVGLPESIADALEAQSLDDVTDPQGRTFRAFADQTKSDRKALAACIRGSRQTLARDQAAQIRVPVLIAVGTKDPVAGSAQALAELVPGAQALDIPGRDHMLAVGDKVFKAGALEFLARRP
;
A
#
# COMPACT_ATOMS: atom_id res chain seq x y z
N MET A 1 9.28 9.51 16.61
CA MET A 1 8.33 8.47 16.21
C MET A 1 8.85 7.10 16.60
N PRO A 2 7.97 6.14 16.96
CA PRO A 2 8.41 4.79 17.27
C PRO A 2 9.02 4.08 16.05
N ARG A 3 9.96 3.18 16.34
CA ARG A 3 10.70 2.40 15.33
C ARG A 3 10.90 0.99 15.85
N PHE A 4 11.04 0.03 14.96
CA PHE A 4 11.41 -1.33 15.29
C PHE A 4 12.41 -1.89 14.29
N GLN A 5 13.07 -2.99 14.62
CA GLN A 5 14.02 -3.67 13.76
C GLN A 5 13.39 -4.93 13.16
N HIS A 6 13.51 -5.09 11.83
CA HIS A 6 13.28 -6.35 11.14
C HIS A 6 14.59 -6.81 10.48
N GLY A 7 15.30 -7.71 11.13
CA GLY A 7 16.69 -8.01 10.79
C GLY A 7 17.57 -6.79 10.98
N SER A 8 18.28 -6.38 9.93
CA SER A 8 19.10 -5.16 9.90
C SER A 8 18.36 -3.90 9.50
N VAL A 9 17.06 -3.98 9.18
CA VAL A 9 16.29 -2.87 8.63
C VAL A 9 15.46 -2.20 9.71
N GLU A 10 15.70 -0.93 9.95
CA GLU A 10 14.90 -0.10 10.85
C GLU A 10 13.65 0.43 10.12
N ILE A 11 12.48 0.19 10.70
CA ILE A 11 11.18 0.60 10.17
C ILE A 11 10.52 1.57 11.16
N ALA A 12 10.14 2.75 10.66
CA ALA A 12 9.40 3.75 11.40
C ALA A 12 7.89 3.52 11.27
N PHE A 13 7.14 3.77 12.34
CA PHE A 13 5.68 3.63 12.32
C PHE A 13 5.00 4.66 13.23
N LEU A 14 3.69 4.81 13.09
CA LEU A 14 2.80 5.44 14.06
C LEU A 14 1.86 4.38 14.64
N ASP A 15 1.35 4.63 15.83
CA ASP A 15 0.40 3.78 16.55
C ASP A 15 -0.53 4.70 17.34
N GLU A 16 -1.77 4.86 16.88
CA GLU A 16 -2.75 5.81 17.41
C GLU A 16 -4.12 5.17 17.61
N GLY A 17 -4.83 5.63 18.62
CA GLY A 17 -6.16 5.14 18.97
C GLY A 17 -6.13 3.82 19.71
N GLU A 18 -7.32 3.27 19.96
CA GLU A 18 -7.54 2.05 20.71
C GLU A 18 -8.56 1.16 20.01
N GLY A 19 -8.66 -0.12 20.42
CA GLY A 19 -9.61 -1.08 19.89
C GLY A 19 -9.00 -2.05 18.88
N GLN A 20 -9.79 -2.50 17.91
CA GLN A 20 -9.32 -3.48 16.93
C GLN A 20 -8.24 -2.89 16.03
N PRO A 21 -7.08 -3.56 15.90
CA PRO A 21 -5.96 -3.04 15.13
C PRO A 21 -6.24 -3.08 13.62
N ILE A 22 -5.85 -2.00 12.94
CA ILE A 22 -5.76 -1.89 11.50
C ILE A 22 -4.38 -1.40 11.10
N ILE A 23 -3.70 -2.15 10.22
CA ILE A 23 -2.38 -1.83 9.72
C ILE A 23 -2.53 -1.14 8.36
N LEU A 24 -1.93 0.04 8.21
CA LEU A 24 -1.98 0.86 7.01
C LEU A 24 -0.63 0.83 6.29
N VAL A 25 -0.61 0.43 5.02
CA VAL A 25 0.60 0.29 4.19
C VAL A 25 0.49 1.22 2.98
N HIS A 26 1.37 2.22 2.91
CA HIS A 26 1.31 3.27 1.87
C HIS A 26 1.82 2.80 0.51
N GLY A 27 1.51 3.58 -0.54
CA GLY A 27 1.91 3.36 -1.92
C GLY A 27 3.37 3.74 -2.20
N PHE A 28 3.84 3.40 -3.42
CA PHE A 28 5.17 3.76 -3.91
C PHE A 28 5.40 5.28 -3.85
N ALA A 29 6.63 5.69 -3.53
CA ALA A 29 7.08 7.08 -3.38
C ALA A 29 6.33 7.92 -2.34
N SER A 30 5.39 7.34 -1.59
CA SER A 30 4.64 8.00 -0.52
C SER A 30 5.25 7.74 0.86
N THR A 31 4.55 8.13 1.92
CA THR A 31 4.89 7.89 3.31
C THR A 31 3.60 7.66 4.13
N LYS A 32 3.73 7.18 5.37
CA LYS A 32 2.59 7.12 6.30
C LYS A 32 1.89 8.46 6.48
N GLU A 33 2.68 9.56 6.49
CA GLU A 33 2.16 10.92 6.61
C GLU A 33 1.32 11.31 5.39
N VAL A 34 1.87 11.12 4.18
CA VAL A 34 1.25 11.55 2.93
C VAL A 34 0.03 10.71 2.58
N ASN A 35 0.09 9.38 2.78
CA ASN A 35 -1.02 8.49 2.43
C ASN A 35 -2.12 8.46 3.49
N TRP A 36 -1.78 8.61 4.79
CA TRP A 36 -2.72 8.25 5.84
C TRP A 36 -3.03 9.39 6.81
N VAL A 37 -2.03 10.20 7.22
CA VAL A 37 -2.25 11.28 8.17
C VAL A 37 -2.87 12.49 7.48
N GLN A 38 -2.23 13.02 6.43
CA GLN A 38 -2.67 14.22 5.73
C GLN A 38 -4.08 14.09 5.12
N PRO A 39 -4.46 12.96 4.48
CA PRO A 39 -5.82 12.78 4.02
C PRO A 39 -6.82 12.52 5.14
N GLY A 40 -6.38 12.40 6.40
CA GLY A 40 -7.21 12.21 7.57
C GLY A 40 -7.70 10.78 7.81
N TRP A 41 -7.04 9.77 7.25
CA TRP A 41 -7.39 8.37 7.49
C TRP A 41 -7.17 7.94 8.93
N VAL A 42 -6.02 8.30 9.52
CA VAL A 42 -5.69 7.97 10.92
C VAL A 42 -6.78 8.49 11.85
N ALA A 43 -7.09 9.79 11.77
CA ALA A 43 -8.14 10.40 12.58
C ALA A 43 -9.53 9.80 12.32
N THR A 44 -9.85 9.43 11.07
CA THR A 44 -11.14 8.82 10.70
C THR A 44 -11.30 7.44 11.31
N LEU A 45 -10.28 6.59 11.21
CA LEU A 45 -10.30 5.23 11.75
C LEU A 45 -10.24 5.21 13.29
N ALA A 46 -9.42 6.09 13.90
CA ALA A 46 -9.35 6.21 15.35
C ALA A 46 -10.70 6.64 15.95
N ARG A 47 -11.38 7.63 15.34
CA ARG A 47 -12.75 8.00 15.74
C ARG A 47 -13.77 6.88 15.57
N ALA A 48 -13.52 5.95 14.65
CA ALA A 48 -14.35 4.74 14.48
C ALA A 48 -13.96 3.59 15.44
N GLY A 49 -13.17 3.87 16.50
CA GLY A 49 -12.78 2.89 17.52
C GLY A 49 -11.74 1.88 17.03
N ARG A 50 -10.80 2.31 16.18
CA ARG A 50 -9.70 1.47 15.69
C ARG A 50 -8.36 1.89 16.30
N ARG A 51 -7.52 0.93 16.65
CA ARG A 51 -6.09 1.17 16.85
C ARG A 51 -5.42 1.18 15.49
N VAL A 52 -4.93 2.33 15.07
CA VAL A 52 -4.40 2.58 13.73
C VAL A 52 -2.88 2.53 13.77
N ILE A 53 -2.31 1.61 13.00
CA ILE A 53 -0.88 1.41 12.91
C ILE A 53 -0.46 1.65 11.46
N ALA A 54 0.37 2.64 11.19
CA ALA A 54 0.85 2.93 9.85
C ALA A 54 2.38 2.96 9.83
N LEU A 55 2.99 2.18 8.93
CA LEU A 55 4.44 2.14 8.78
C LEU A 55 4.89 2.96 7.57
N ASP A 56 6.12 3.44 7.61
CA ASP A 56 6.86 3.78 6.40
C ASP A 56 7.49 2.50 5.85
N ASN A 57 7.19 2.14 4.62
CA ASN A 57 7.84 1.01 3.97
C ASN A 57 9.36 1.21 3.93
N ARG A 58 10.15 0.12 3.93
CA ARG A 58 11.60 0.22 3.68
C ARG A 58 11.88 1.11 2.46
N GLY A 59 12.93 1.90 2.48
CA GLY A 59 13.28 2.86 1.43
C GLY A 59 12.48 4.17 1.46
N HIS A 60 11.40 4.28 2.25
CA HIS A 60 10.49 5.42 2.27
C HIS A 60 10.49 6.14 3.62
N GLY A 61 10.00 7.38 3.62
CA GLY A 61 9.77 8.17 4.83
C GLY A 61 10.95 8.18 5.80
N GLU A 62 10.69 7.79 7.04
CA GLU A 62 11.69 7.74 8.11
C GLU A 62 12.31 6.34 8.31
N SER A 63 11.91 5.33 7.51
CA SER A 63 12.51 4.00 7.50
C SER A 63 13.86 3.98 6.81
N ALA A 64 14.65 2.93 7.08
CA ALA A 64 15.97 2.72 6.49
C ALA A 64 15.94 2.80 4.96
N LYS A 65 16.95 3.45 4.37
CA LYS A 65 17.15 3.57 2.92
C LYS A 65 18.05 2.43 2.45
N LEU A 66 17.56 1.66 1.50
CA LEU A 66 18.24 0.52 0.89
C LEU A 66 18.39 0.77 -0.61
N TYR A 67 19.46 0.30 -1.21
CA TYR A 67 19.81 0.66 -2.59
C TYR A 67 19.92 -0.55 -3.52
N ASP A 68 19.76 -1.77 -2.98
CA ASP A 68 19.70 -2.98 -3.78
C ASP A 68 18.22 -3.30 -4.09
N PRO A 69 17.81 -3.45 -5.37
CA PRO A 69 16.48 -3.89 -5.74
C PRO A 69 16.04 -5.20 -5.06
N ALA A 70 16.96 -6.11 -4.76
CA ALA A 70 16.67 -7.37 -4.09
C ALA A 70 16.08 -7.18 -2.67
N ASP A 71 16.34 -6.04 -2.02
CA ASP A 71 15.79 -5.73 -0.71
C ASP A 71 14.28 -5.41 -0.76
N TYR A 72 13.72 -5.16 -1.95
CA TYR A 72 12.35 -4.66 -2.11
C TYR A 72 11.37 -5.70 -2.67
N HIS A 73 11.74 -6.97 -2.66
CA HIS A 73 10.80 -8.02 -3.07
C HIS A 73 9.51 -7.90 -2.24
N THR A 74 8.35 -8.01 -2.90
CA THR A 74 7.04 -7.78 -2.25
C THR A 74 6.83 -8.68 -1.03
N ASP A 75 7.33 -9.92 -1.08
CA ASP A 75 7.30 -10.84 0.07
C ASP A 75 8.13 -10.35 1.26
N THR A 76 9.28 -9.74 0.99
CA THR A 76 10.15 -9.17 2.03
C THR A 76 9.46 -7.99 2.69
N MET A 77 8.80 -7.13 1.89
CA MET A 77 8.02 -6.01 2.41
C MET A 77 6.76 -6.48 3.18
N ALA A 78 6.11 -7.55 2.75
CA ALA A 78 5.05 -8.19 3.53
C ALA A 78 5.57 -8.76 4.86
N GLY A 79 6.82 -9.24 4.88
CA GLY A 79 7.54 -9.64 6.08
C GLY A 79 7.74 -8.48 7.07
N ASP A 80 7.97 -7.24 6.60
CA ASP A 80 8.07 -6.06 7.48
C ASP A 80 6.75 -5.80 8.20
N VAL A 81 5.63 -5.92 7.50
CA VAL A 81 4.29 -5.77 8.10
C VAL A 81 4.05 -6.84 9.17
N LEU A 82 4.40 -8.09 8.86
CA LEU A 82 4.29 -9.19 9.82
C LEU A 82 5.17 -8.97 11.05
N ALA A 83 6.43 -8.55 10.85
CA ALA A 83 7.36 -8.26 11.93
C ALA A 83 6.88 -7.08 12.81
N LEU A 84 6.24 -6.07 12.23
CA LEU A 84 5.59 -4.99 13.00
C LEU A 84 4.45 -5.53 13.86
N MET A 85 3.61 -6.41 13.30
CA MET A 85 2.56 -7.07 14.08
C MET A 85 3.13 -7.88 15.25
N ASP A 86 4.23 -8.61 15.03
CA ASP A 86 4.91 -9.37 16.08
C ASP A 86 5.52 -8.44 17.15
N HIS A 87 6.18 -7.37 16.74
CA HIS A 87 6.72 -6.34 17.64
C HIS A 87 5.64 -5.74 18.55
N LEU A 88 4.46 -5.48 18.01
CA LEU A 88 3.31 -4.94 18.73
C LEU A 88 2.46 -6.01 19.43
N ARG A 89 2.87 -7.29 19.38
CA ARG A 89 2.16 -8.44 19.94
C ARG A 89 0.71 -8.56 19.45
N LEU A 90 0.51 -8.30 18.17
CA LEU A 90 -0.79 -8.43 17.52
C LEU A 90 -0.91 -9.80 16.88
N ASP A 91 -1.78 -10.63 17.40
CA ASP A 91 -2.04 -11.96 16.80
C ASP A 91 -2.70 -11.82 15.43
N ARG A 92 -3.64 -10.88 15.30
CA ARG A 92 -4.43 -10.66 14.09
C ARG A 92 -4.87 -9.21 13.97
N GLY A 93 -4.91 -8.66 12.73
CA GLY A 93 -5.37 -7.30 12.45
C GLY A 93 -6.04 -7.17 11.09
N ASP A 94 -6.75 -6.07 10.89
CA ASP A 94 -7.18 -5.66 9.55
C ASP A 94 -5.96 -5.11 8.80
N ALA A 95 -5.85 -5.37 7.50
CA ALA A 95 -4.79 -4.82 6.66
C ALA A 95 -5.39 -3.93 5.57
N MET A 96 -4.92 -2.70 5.48
CA MET A 96 -5.32 -1.76 4.44
C MET A 96 -4.08 -1.21 3.74
N GLY A 97 -4.02 -1.38 2.44
CA GLY A 97 -2.93 -0.86 1.64
C GLY A 97 -3.42 0.01 0.49
N TYR A 98 -2.53 0.88 -0.01
CA TYR A 98 -2.77 1.65 -1.21
C TYR A 98 -1.72 1.35 -2.27
N SER A 99 -2.13 1.02 -3.52
CA SER A 99 -1.24 0.77 -4.66
C SER A 99 -0.19 -0.32 -4.33
N MET A 100 1.10 0.00 -4.28
CA MET A 100 2.15 -0.91 -3.82
C MET A 100 1.84 -1.48 -2.43
N GLY A 101 1.34 -0.67 -1.50
CA GLY A 101 0.95 -1.12 -0.17
C GLY A 101 -0.21 -2.12 -0.19
N ALA A 102 -1.16 -1.96 -1.12
CA ALA A 102 -2.23 -2.93 -1.33
C ALA A 102 -1.68 -4.29 -1.81
N ARG A 103 -0.70 -4.28 -2.71
CA ARG A 103 0.02 -5.47 -3.15
C ARG A 103 0.72 -6.17 -1.99
N ILE A 104 1.45 -5.42 -1.16
CA ILE A 104 2.12 -5.94 0.04
C ILE A 104 1.11 -6.61 0.99
N CYS A 105 -0.04 -5.95 1.25
CA CYS A 105 -1.11 -6.51 2.09
C CYS A 105 -1.72 -7.78 1.48
N ALA A 106 -1.89 -7.85 0.16
CA ALA A 106 -2.40 -9.05 -0.51
C ALA A 106 -1.43 -10.22 -0.38
N PHE A 107 -0.12 -9.99 -0.55
CA PHE A 107 0.93 -10.99 -0.32
C PHE A 107 0.93 -11.48 1.13
N LEU A 108 0.78 -10.60 2.11
CA LEU A 108 0.64 -10.97 3.52
C LEU A 108 -0.59 -11.87 3.74
N ALA A 109 -1.74 -11.52 3.16
CA ALA A 109 -2.97 -12.29 3.32
C ALA A 109 -2.88 -13.70 2.71
N VAL A 110 -2.17 -13.85 1.58
CA VAL A 110 -1.91 -15.18 0.97
C VAL A 110 -0.96 -16.01 1.83
N LYS A 111 0.14 -15.41 2.30
CA LYS A 111 1.18 -16.13 3.04
C LYS A 111 0.84 -16.41 4.49
N LYS A 112 0.09 -15.53 5.12
CA LYS A 112 -0.24 -15.58 6.56
C LYS A 112 -1.72 -15.26 6.80
N PRO A 113 -2.65 -16.03 6.23
CA PRO A 113 -4.09 -15.74 6.29
C PRO A 113 -4.62 -15.68 7.72
N GLY A 114 -4.04 -16.40 8.65
CA GLY A 114 -4.41 -16.34 10.07
C GLY A 114 -4.09 -15.00 10.76
N ARG A 115 -3.17 -14.20 10.19
CA ARG A 115 -2.76 -12.91 10.74
C ARG A 115 -3.63 -11.74 10.23
N VAL A 116 -4.34 -11.93 9.12
CA VAL A 116 -5.19 -10.92 8.49
C VAL A 116 -6.66 -11.22 8.78
N ARG A 117 -7.38 -10.26 9.38
CA ARG A 117 -8.82 -10.37 9.66
C ARG A 117 -9.67 -9.98 8.47
N SER A 118 -9.33 -8.87 7.84
CA SER A 118 -9.89 -8.40 6.58
C SER A 118 -8.87 -7.61 5.79
N LEU A 119 -9.11 -7.44 4.51
CA LEU A 119 -8.18 -6.80 3.58
C LEU A 119 -8.88 -5.67 2.83
N ILE A 120 -8.27 -4.48 2.80
CA ILE A 120 -8.72 -3.36 2.00
C ILE A 120 -7.62 -3.02 1.00
N LEU A 121 -7.92 -3.18 -0.29
CA LEU A 121 -7.02 -2.91 -1.41
C LEU A 121 -7.46 -1.61 -2.09
N GLY A 122 -6.81 -0.48 -1.76
CA GLY A 122 -7.03 0.79 -2.41
C GLY A 122 -6.07 1.01 -3.58
N GLY A 123 -6.56 1.55 -4.71
CA GLY A 123 -5.74 1.84 -5.89
C GLY A 123 -5.04 0.63 -6.49
N LEU A 124 -5.60 -0.57 -6.31
CA LEU A 124 -5.10 -1.82 -6.91
C LEU A 124 -6.28 -2.75 -7.18
N GLY A 125 -6.57 -2.96 -8.45
CA GLY A 125 -7.52 -3.93 -8.98
C GLY A 125 -6.82 -5.10 -9.64
N ILE A 126 -7.25 -5.47 -10.85
CA ILE A 126 -6.76 -6.66 -11.56
C ILE A 126 -5.25 -6.66 -11.81
N HIS A 127 -4.58 -5.51 -11.77
CA HIS A 127 -3.12 -5.44 -11.86
C HIS A 127 -2.38 -6.01 -10.62
N LEU A 128 -3.09 -6.52 -9.62
CA LEU A 128 -2.52 -7.43 -8.62
C LEU A 128 -2.01 -8.73 -9.27
N VAL A 129 -2.67 -9.18 -10.32
CA VAL A 129 -2.43 -10.46 -11.04
C VAL A 129 -1.87 -10.25 -12.45
N ASP A 130 -2.46 -9.35 -13.24
CA ASP A 130 -2.16 -9.21 -14.66
C ASP A 130 -0.95 -8.32 -14.96
N GLY A 131 -0.32 -7.72 -13.95
CA GLY A 131 0.89 -6.91 -14.14
C GLY A 131 1.11 -5.86 -13.05
N VAL A 132 2.10 -4.99 -13.29
CA VAL A 132 2.39 -3.83 -12.45
C VAL A 132 2.06 -2.58 -13.24
N GLY A 133 1.06 -1.81 -12.79
CA GLY A 133 0.58 -0.64 -13.51
C GLY A 133 1.55 0.54 -13.60
N LEU A 134 2.64 0.55 -12.80
CA LEU A 134 3.70 1.53 -12.88
C LEU A 134 4.88 0.98 -13.70
N PRO A 135 5.34 1.68 -14.75
CA PRO A 135 6.47 1.24 -15.57
C PRO A 135 7.79 1.35 -14.80
N GLU A 136 8.72 0.46 -15.12
CA GLU A 136 10.06 0.47 -14.51
C GLU A 136 10.89 1.71 -14.88
N SER A 137 10.59 2.34 -16.03
CA SER A 137 11.22 3.59 -16.48
C SER A 137 11.08 4.76 -15.49
N ILE A 138 10.17 4.67 -14.52
CA ILE A 138 10.12 5.61 -13.39
C ILE A 138 11.45 5.62 -12.61
N ALA A 139 12.16 4.47 -12.53
CA ALA A 139 13.46 4.41 -11.88
C ALA A 139 14.48 5.32 -12.57
N ASP A 140 14.50 5.32 -13.90
CA ASP A 140 15.42 6.15 -14.68
C ASP A 140 15.11 7.64 -14.48
N ALA A 141 13.81 7.98 -14.40
CA ALA A 141 13.37 9.35 -14.10
C ALA A 141 13.81 9.80 -12.69
N LEU A 142 13.75 8.92 -11.70
CA LEU A 142 14.21 9.21 -10.33
C LEU A 142 15.72 9.39 -10.25
N GLU A 143 16.49 8.69 -11.09
CA GLU A 143 17.95 8.76 -11.13
C GLU A 143 18.49 9.88 -12.05
N ALA A 144 17.64 10.46 -12.90
CA ALA A 144 18.01 11.57 -13.79
C ALA A 144 18.65 12.73 -13.01
N GLN A 145 19.61 13.44 -13.63
CA GLN A 145 20.33 14.56 -12.98
C GLN A 145 19.38 15.72 -12.68
N SER A 146 18.51 16.06 -13.62
CA SER A 146 17.50 17.10 -13.46
C SER A 146 16.10 16.61 -13.85
N LEU A 147 15.05 17.33 -13.41
CA LEU A 147 13.68 17.08 -13.84
C LEU A 147 13.50 17.38 -15.35
N ASP A 148 14.31 18.26 -15.90
CA ASP A 148 14.24 18.64 -17.31
C ASP A 148 14.75 17.53 -18.26
N ASP A 149 15.59 16.64 -17.75
CA ASP A 149 16.08 15.48 -18.50
C ASP A 149 15.02 14.36 -18.62
N VAL A 150 13.92 14.45 -17.85
CA VAL A 150 12.86 13.44 -17.85
C VAL A 150 11.80 13.78 -18.88
N THR A 151 11.70 13.03 -19.95
CA THR A 151 10.73 13.25 -21.04
C THR A 151 9.41 12.50 -20.84
N ASP A 152 9.42 11.35 -20.14
CA ASP A 152 8.22 10.58 -19.85
C ASP A 152 7.32 11.30 -18.85
N PRO A 153 6.03 11.56 -19.17
CA PRO A 153 5.13 12.31 -18.28
C PRO A 153 4.91 11.65 -16.92
N GLN A 154 4.84 10.32 -16.88
CA GLN A 154 4.65 9.58 -15.63
C GLN A 154 5.91 9.62 -14.79
N GLY A 155 7.08 9.44 -15.40
CA GLY A 155 8.38 9.61 -14.76
C GLY A 155 8.55 11.02 -14.17
N ARG A 156 8.18 12.06 -14.91
CA ARG A 156 8.19 13.46 -14.42
C ARG A 156 7.31 13.63 -13.19
N THR A 157 6.11 13.05 -13.20
CA THR A 157 5.18 13.13 -12.06
C THR A 157 5.78 12.51 -10.81
N PHE A 158 6.30 11.29 -10.89
CA PHE A 158 6.92 10.62 -9.75
C PHE A 158 8.21 11.28 -9.29
N ARG A 159 9.02 11.79 -10.23
CA ARG A 159 10.24 12.53 -9.89
C ARG A 159 9.91 13.83 -9.15
N ALA A 160 8.96 14.64 -9.66
CA ALA A 160 8.53 15.87 -9.01
C ALA A 160 7.94 15.59 -7.62
N PHE A 161 7.16 14.53 -7.47
CA PHE A 161 6.61 14.10 -6.19
C PHE A 161 7.71 13.68 -5.20
N ALA A 162 8.70 12.92 -5.66
CA ALA A 162 9.84 12.53 -4.82
C ALA A 162 10.67 13.73 -4.37
N ASP A 163 10.90 14.70 -5.26
CA ASP A 163 11.61 15.94 -4.94
C ASP A 163 10.81 16.80 -3.93
N GLN A 164 9.49 16.93 -4.11
CA GLN A 164 8.60 17.66 -3.20
C GLN A 164 8.56 17.04 -1.80
N THR A 165 8.52 15.71 -1.72
CA THR A 165 8.49 14.96 -0.44
C THR A 165 9.88 14.76 0.15
N LYS A 166 10.94 15.25 -0.51
CA LYS A 166 12.35 15.05 -0.13
C LYS A 166 12.71 13.57 0.07
N SER A 167 12.10 12.70 -0.73
CA SER A 167 12.35 11.27 -0.70
C SER A 167 13.75 10.94 -1.22
N ASP A 168 14.35 9.85 -0.74
CA ASP A 168 15.58 9.30 -1.28
C ASP A 168 15.31 8.65 -2.65
N ARG A 169 15.65 9.36 -3.73
CA ARG A 169 15.35 8.94 -5.09
C ARG A 169 16.06 7.65 -5.50
N LYS A 170 17.27 7.38 -4.97
CA LYS A 170 18.00 6.15 -5.24
C LYS A 170 17.33 4.95 -4.57
N ALA A 171 16.87 5.12 -3.33
CA ALA A 171 16.10 4.10 -2.64
C ALA A 171 14.75 3.84 -3.34
N LEU A 172 14.08 4.88 -3.83
CA LEU A 172 12.85 4.72 -4.62
C LEU A 172 13.11 4.01 -5.96
N ALA A 173 14.20 4.33 -6.67
CA ALA A 173 14.58 3.66 -7.91
C ALA A 173 14.84 2.17 -7.68
N ALA A 174 15.58 1.81 -6.62
CA ALA A 174 15.76 0.42 -6.21
C ALA A 174 14.43 -0.25 -5.88
N CYS A 175 13.55 0.45 -5.15
CA CYS A 175 12.23 -0.08 -4.77
C CYS A 175 11.36 -0.40 -5.99
N ILE A 176 11.22 0.49 -6.97
CA ILE A 176 10.35 0.23 -8.12
C ILE A 176 10.89 -0.89 -9.02
N ARG A 177 12.21 -1.07 -9.08
CA ARG A 177 12.83 -2.22 -9.76
C ARG A 177 12.58 -3.53 -9.02
N GLY A 178 12.63 -3.52 -7.69
CA GLY A 178 12.53 -4.71 -6.85
C GLY A 178 11.09 -5.18 -6.54
N SER A 179 10.11 -4.27 -6.46
CA SER A 179 8.76 -4.54 -5.98
C SER A 179 7.75 -4.83 -7.10
N ARG A 180 8.12 -5.67 -8.08
CA ARG A 180 7.34 -5.92 -9.30
C ARG A 180 6.61 -7.27 -9.32
N GLN A 181 6.57 -7.99 -8.21
CA GLN A 181 5.92 -9.30 -8.15
C GLN A 181 4.39 -9.15 -8.21
N THR A 182 3.75 -10.05 -8.93
CA THR A 182 2.30 -10.22 -9.00
C THR A 182 1.90 -11.51 -8.31
N LEU A 183 0.65 -11.61 -7.88
CA LEU A 183 0.09 -12.91 -7.48
C LEU A 183 -0.34 -13.70 -8.71
N ALA A 184 -0.16 -14.99 -8.69
CA ALA A 184 -0.84 -15.86 -9.65
C ALA A 184 -2.37 -15.84 -9.39
N ARG A 185 -3.18 -16.10 -10.41
CA ARG A 185 -4.66 -16.08 -10.31
C ARG A 185 -5.17 -17.06 -9.25
N ASP A 186 -4.59 -18.24 -9.17
CA ASP A 186 -4.92 -19.26 -8.17
C ASP A 186 -4.53 -18.82 -6.75
N GLN A 187 -3.44 -18.08 -6.57
CA GLN A 187 -3.06 -17.50 -5.29
C GLN A 187 -4.07 -16.41 -4.85
N ALA A 188 -4.48 -15.52 -5.76
CA ALA A 188 -5.51 -14.52 -5.48
C ALA A 188 -6.84 -15.20 -5.09
N ALA A 189 -7.21 -16.26 -5.79
CA ALA A 189 -8.38 -17.08 -5.50
C ALA A 189 -8.30 -17.84 -4.16
N GLN A 190 -7.13 -17.94 -3.53
CA GLN A 190 -6.96 -18.54 -2.20
C GLN A 190 -7.17 -17.55 -1.04
N ILE A 191 -7.31 -16.26 -1.30
CA ILE A 191 -7.63 -15.28 -0.25
C ILE A 191 -9.05 -15.58 0.25
N ARG A 192 -9.17 -15.91 1.55
CA ARG A 192 -10.42 -16.31 2.20
C ARG A 192 -10.94 -15.30 3.22
N VAL A 193 -10.15 -14.27 3.52
CA VAL A 193 -10.60 -13.20 4.40
C VAL A 193 -11.55 -12.27 3.63
N PRO A 194 -12.46 -11.54 4.31
CA PRO A 194 -13.24 -10.49 3.66
C PRO A 194 -12.34 -9.47 2.97
N VAL A 195 -12.66 -9.09 1.73
CA VAL A 195 -11.86 -8.14 0.92
C VAL A 195 -12.74 -7.02 0.38
N LEU A 196 -12.27 -5.78 0.52
CA LEU A 196 -12.77 -4.61 -0.21
C LEU A 196 -11.70 -4.14 -1.20
N ILE A 197 -12.07 -3.97 -2.47
CA ILE A 197 -11.21 -3.48 -3.53
C ILE A 197 -11.76 -2.13 -3.98
N ALA A 198 -11.01 -1.04 -3.74
CA ALA A 198 -11.47 0.32 -4.01
C ALA A 198 -10.57 1.01 -5.05
N VAL A 199 -11.13 1.36 -6.22
CA VAL A 199 -10.37 1.93 -7.34
C VAL A 199 -11.08 3.15 -7.90
N GLY A 200 -10.31 4.18 -8.25
CA GLY A 200 -10.83 5.36 -8.93
C GLY A 200 -11.28 5.04 -10.36
N THR A 201 -12.44 5.55 -10.79
CA THR A 201 -12.96 5.27 -12.14
C THR A 201 -12.13 5.89 -13.28
N LYS A 202 -11.15 6.75 -12.94
CA LYS A 202 -10.16 7.32 -13.86
C LYS A 202 -8.73 6.89 -13.54
N ASP A 203 -8.56 5.83 -12.74
CA ASP A 203 -7.25 5.32 -12.36
C ASP A 203 -6.64 4.47 -13.48
N PRO A 204 -5.54 4.93 -14.13
CA PRO A 204 -4.91 4.17 -15.21
C PRO A 204 -3.93 3.09 -14.70
N VAL A 205 -3.66 3.06 -13.39
CA VAL A 205 -2.60 2.23 -12.79
C VAL A 205 -3.15 0.95 -12.17
N ALA A 206 -4.34 1.03 -11.55
CA ALA A 206 -4.86 -0.06 -10.72
C ALA A 206 -5.43 -1.26 -11.52
N GLY A 207 -5.97 -1.01 -12.70
CA GLY A 207 -6.83 -1.95 -13.39
C GLY A 207 -8.21 -2.10 -12.72
N SER A 208 -9.09 -2.94 -13.24
CA SER A 208 -10.48 -3.09 -12.78
C SER A 208 -10.60 -3.68 -11.39
N ALA A 209 -11.34 -3.00 -10.50
CA ALA A 209 -11.70 -3.52 -9.17
C ALA A 209 -12.66 -4.71 -9.30
N GLN A 210 -13.63 -4.66 -10.21
CA GLN A 210 -14.61 -5.71 -10.46
C GLN A 210 -13.94 -6.98 -10.94
N ALA A 211 -13.00 -6.88 -11.91
CA ALA A 211 -12.30 -8.04 -12.43
C ALA A 211 -11.46 -8.75 -11.35
N LEU A 212 -10.86 -8.02 -10.41
CA LEU A 212 -10.18 -8.63 -9.26
C LEU A 212 -11.18 -9.23 -8.27
N ALA A 213 -12.32 -8.58 -8.03
CA ALA A 213 -13.36 -9.09 -7.13
C ALA A 213 -13.97 -10.41 -7.63
N GLU A 214 -14.05 -10.60 -8.94
CA GLU A 214 -14.50 -11.87 -9.54
C GLU A 214 -13.52 -13.03 -9.28
N LEU A 215 -12.23 -12.74 -9.10
CA LEU A 215 -11.20 -13.76 -8.80
C LEU A 215 -11.13 -14.10 -7.30
N VAL A 216 -11.39 -13.13 -6.43
CA VAL A 216 -11.25 -13.30 -4.98
C VAL A 216 -12.62 -13.63 -4.37
N PRO A 217 -12.82 -14.83 -3.81
CA PRO A 217 -14.12 -15.26 -3.32
C PRO A 217 -14.68 -14.32 -2.23
N GLY A 218 -15.89 -13.80 -2.47
CA GLY A 218 -16.57 -12.92 -1.53
C GLY A 218 -16.02 -11.49 -1.46
N ALA A 219 -15.11 -11.11 -2.33
CA ALA A 219 -14.62 -9.74 -2.39
C ALA A 219 -15.69 -8.75 -2.89
N GLN A 220 -15.61 -7.53 -2.39
CA GLN A 220 -16.47 -6.41 -2.78
C GLN A 220 -15.66 -5.40 -3.58
N ALA A 221 -16.18 -4.95 -4.72
CA ALA A 221 -15.61 -3.88 -5.51
C ALA A 221 -16.29 -2.54 -5.16
N LEU A 222 -15.50 -1.49 -5.04
CA LEU A 222 -15.94 -0.12 -4.81
C LEU A 222 -15.31 0.82 -5.85
N ASP A 223 -16.14 1.37 -6.71
CA ASP A 223 -15.72 2.43 -7.62
C ASP A 223 -15.71 3.78 -6.91
N ILE A 224 -14.64 4.56 -7.09
CA ILE A 224 -14.51 5.92 -6.58
C ILE A 224 -14.70 6.87 -7.77
N PRO A 225 -15.90 7.47 -7.93
CA PRO A 225 -16.26 8.19 -9.14
C PRO A 225 -15.36 9.39 -9.45
N GLY A 226 -14.87 9.47 -10.70
CA GLY A 226 -14.12 10.61 -11.22
C GLY A 226 -12.71 10.78 -10.65
N ARG A 227 -12.22 9.85 -9.84
CA ARG A 227 -10.87 9.92 -9.23
C ARG A 227 -9.86 9.12 -10.02
N ASP A 228 -8.68 9.71 -10.16
CA ASP A 228 -7.46 9.05 -10.62
C ASP A 228 -6.72 8.38 -9.46
N HIS A 229 -5.55 7.80 -9.76
CA HIS A 229 -4.72 7.08 -8.80
C HIS A 229 -4.28 7.92 -7.59
N MET A 230 -3.97 9.21 -7.79
CA MET A 230 -3.45 10.07 -6.72
C MET A 230 -4.57 10.64 -5.85
N LEU A 231 -5.72 10.96 -6.44
CA LEU A 231 -6.82 11.61 -5.74
C LEU A 231 -7.75 10.63 -5.03
N ALA A 232 -7.79 9.36 -5.46
CA ALA A 232 -8.67 8.36 -4.88
C ALA A 232 -8.34 8.02 -3.42
N VAL A 233 -7.07 8.07 -3.02
CA VAL A 233 -6.63 7.69 -1.67
C VAL A 233 -7.32 8.50 -0.56
N GLY A 234 -7.53 9.79 -0.77
CA GLY A 234 -8.16 10.69 0.22
C GLY A 234 -9.67 10.86 0.08
N ASP A 235 -10.28 10.23 -0.91
CA ASP A 235 -11.67 10.49 -1.28
C ASP A 235 -12.68 10.04 -0.20
N LYS A 236 -13.76 10.84 -0.06
CA LYS A 236 -14.83 10.56 0.91
C LYS A 236 -15.58 9.27 0.63
N VAL A 237 -15.73 8.89 -0.65
CA VAL A 237 -16.40 7.63 -1.04
C VAL A 237 -15.57 6.45 -0.59
N PHE A 238 -14.25 6.50 -0.77
CA PHE A 238 -13.36 5.44 -0.28
C PHE A 238 -13.43 5.33 1.25
N LYS A 239 -13.38 6.45 1.97
CA LYS A 239 -13.47 6.46 3.44
C LYS A 239 -14.79 5.87 3.94
N ALA A 240 -15.91 6.30 3.36
CA ALA A 240 -17.22 5.79 3.73
C ALA A 240 -17.34 4.28 3.46
N GLY A 241 -16.94 3.82 2.27
CA GLY A 241 -16.99 2.40 1.91
C GLY A 241 -16.08 1.53 2.79
N ALA A 242 -14.89 2.01 3.13
CA ALA A 242 -13.98 1.29 4.03
C ALA A 242 -14.56 1.17 5.47
N LEU A 243 -15.15 2.25 6.00
CA LEU A 243 -15.80 2.21 7.32
C LEU A 243 -17.02 1.27 7.33
N GLU A 244 -17.85 1.32 6.30
CA GLU A 244 -19.00 0.43 6.15
C GLU A 244 -18.55 -1.04 6.07
N PHE A 245 -17.53 -1.33 5.24
CA PHE A 245 -16.94 -2.66 5.15
C PHE A 245 -16.41 -3.15 6.49
N LEU A 246 -15.63 -2.34 7.20
CA LEU A 246 -15.08 -2.68 8.51
C LEU A 246 -16.15 -2.88 9.60
N ALA A 247 -17.29 -2.23 9.48
CA ALA A 247 -18.42 -2.40 10.41
C ALA A 247 -19.20 -3.70 10.17
N ARG A 248 -19.29 -4.16 8.91
CA ARG A 248 -20.10 -5.33 8.51
C ARG A 248 -19.33 -6.65 8.41
N ARG A 249 -18.01 -6.60 8.36
CA ARG A 249 -17.21 -7.83 8.26
C ARG A 249 -17.39 -8.72 9.50
N PRO A 250 -17.42 -10.05 9.34
CA PRO A 250 -17.56 -11.00 10.44
C PRO A 250 -16.35 -10.98 11.41
#